data_a6e7d25bd6420b6b15cb9d99202182d0
#
_entry.id   a6e7d25bd6420b6b15cb9d99202182d0
#
_cell.length_a   1.000
_cell.length_b   1.000
_cell.length_c   1.000
_cell.angle_alpha   90.00
_cell.angle_beta   90.00
_cell.angle_gamma   90.00
#
_symmetry.space_group_name_H-M   'P 1'
#
loop_
_entity.id
_entity.type
_entity.pdbx_description
1 polymer ?
#
loop_
_entity_poly.entity_id
_entity_poly.type
_entity_poly.pdbx_seq_one_letter_code
_entity_poly.pdbx_strand_id
1 'polypeptide(L)'
;MNIITDKIIELLRENLAEPRNIKRFYFGNPTELASVDLPCIFVQPIRKSVEQLDNVYDQMTCDLLIGVCVDPAKYQRKGTDEGTATRFLIEIEGGRNSDNTPIETSVTYVMRNNFTLENTVVYQEQETVWGERELTGGVAKEVHIYFTVKVKIKNTT
;
A
#
# COMPACT_ATOMS: atom_id res chain seq x y z
N MET A 1 8.16 -14.44 -2.51
CA MET A 1 7.44 -13.39 -1.74
C MET A 1 8.25 -12.11 -1.58
N ASN A 2 9.52 -12.20 -1.20
CA ASN A 2 10.36 -11.01 -1.06
C ASN A 2 10.47 -10.19 -2.35
N ILE A 3 10.63 -10.85 -3.49
CA ILE A 3 10.73 -10.18 -4.79
C ILE A 3 9.46 -9.36 -5.08
N ILE A 4 8.29 -9.90 -4.76
CA ILE A 4 7.01 -9.20 -4.97
C ILE A 4 6.91 -8.01 -4.03
N THR A 5 7.22 -8.21 -2.75
CA THR A 5 7.16 -7.16 -1.74
C THR A 5 8.12 -6.02 -2.06
N ASP A 6 9.35 -6.34 -2.43
CA ASP A 6 10.37 -5.35 -2.82
C ASP A 6 9.92 -4.56 -4.05
N LYS A 7 9.35 -5.23 -5.04
CA LYS A 7 8.85 -4.57 -6.25
C LYS A 7 7.69 -3.61 -5.94
N ILE A 8 6.80 -4.02 -5.07
CA ILE A 8 5.68 -3.16 -4.65
C ILE A 8 6.20 -1.93 -3.92
N ILE A 9 7.14 -2.11 -2.97
CA ILE A 9 7.75 -0.98 -2.27
C ILE A 9 8.41 -0.01 -3.25
N GLU A 10 9.16 -0.53 -4.20
CA GLU A 10 9.81 0.29 -5.23
C GLU A 10 8.79 1.08 -6.05
N LEU A 11 7.72 0.44 -6.51
CA LEU A 11 6.66 1.09 -7.27
C LEU A 11 5.96 2.17 -6.45
N LEU A 12 5.65 1.89 -5.19
CA LEU A 12 5.00 2.87 -4.31
C LEU A 12 5.92 4.05 -4.03
N ARG A 13 7.21 3.79 -3.83
CA ARG A 13 8.20 4.86 -3.64
C ARG A 13 8.31 5.74 -4.87
N GLU A 14 8.44 5.16 -6.04
CA GLU A 14 8.57 5.91 -7.30
C GLU A 14 7.35 6.79 -7.59
N ASN A 15 6.16 6.32 -7.25
CA ASN A 15 4.92 6.99 -7.62
C ASN A 15 4.33 7.88 -6.51
N LEU A 16 4.63 7.60 -5.23
CA LEU A 16 3.96 8.26 -4.11
C LEU A 16 4.89 9.05 -3.18
N ALA A 17 6.20 8.78 -3.18
CA ALA A 17 7.11 9.41 -2.23
C ALA A 17 7.07 10.94 -2.33
N GLU A 18 7.28 11.48 -3.51
CA GLU A 18 7.30 12.92 -3.75
C GLU A 18 5.90 13.53 -3.78
N PRO A 19 4.93 13.03 -4.59
CA PRO A 19 3.59 13.63 -4.65
C PRO A 19 2.85 13.63 -3.31
N ARG A 20 3.05 12.62 -2.48
CA ARG A 20 2.39 12.48 -1.18
C ARG A 20 3.29 12.82 0.01
N ASN A 21 4.53 13.22 -0.25
CA ASN A 21 5.50 13.55 0.80
C ASN A 21 5.66 12.43 1.83
N ILE A 22 5.78 11.20 1.35
CA ILE A 22 5.98 10.03 2.21
C ILE A 22 7.44 9.99 2.68
N LYS A 23 7.64 9.93 3.99
CA LYS A 23 8.98 10.00 4.59
C LYS A 23 9.68 8.67 4.72
N ARG A 24 8.94 7.58 4.92
CA ARG A 24 9.49 6.25 5.13
C ARG A 24 8.69 5.19 4.40
N PHE A 25 9.41 4.21 3.89
CA PHE A 25 8.84 3.00 3.31
C PHE A 25 9.44 1.81 4.03
N TYR A 26 8.59 0.93 4.55
CA TYR A 26 9.04 -0.21 5.34
C TYR A 26 8.69 -1.53 4.67
N PHE A 27 9.62 -2.47 4.75
CA PHE A 27 9.35 -3.88 4.47
C PHE A 27 8.85 -4.50 5.78
N GLY A 28 7.56 -4.79 5.84
CA GLY A 28 6.89 -5.27 7.04
C GLY A 28 6.29 -4.15 7.88
N ASN A 29 5.31 -4.53 8.70
CA ASN A 29 4.61 -3.60 9.56
C ASN A 29 5.51 -3.18 10.73
N PRO A 30 5.91 -1.93 10.85
CA PRO A 30 6.79 -1.49 11.93
C PRO A 30 6.08 -1.59 13.28
N THR A 31 6.80 -2.06 14.30
CA THR A 31 6.26 -2.21 15.65
C THR A 31 6.28 -0.91 16.45
N GLU A 32 7.20 -0.02 16.11
CA GLU A 32 7.32 1.29 16.75
C GLU A 32 7.44 2.37 15.69
N LEU A 33 6.63 3.41 15.84
CA LEU A 33 6.65 4.58 14.98
C LEU A 33 6.69 5.84 15.81
N ALA A 34 7.50 6.79 15.38
CA ALA A 34 7.50 8.15 15.90
C ALA A 34 6.88 9.10 14.88
N SER A 35 6.36 10.22 15.34
CA SER A 35 5.75 11.24 14.48
C SER A 35 6.69 11.72 13.37
N VAL A 36 7.99 11.75 13.62
CA VAL A 36 9.00 12.17 12.64
C VAL A 36 9.08 11.24 11.43
N ASP A 37 8.66 10.00 11.57
CA ASP A 37 8.67 9.00 10.49
C ASP A 37 7.42 9.04 9.62
N LEU A 38 6.46 9.86 9.97
CA LEU A 38 5.16 9.92 9.29
C LEU A 38 5.06 11.10 8.33
N PRO A 39 4.37 10.97 7.20
CA PRO A 39 3.65 9.77 6.75
C PRO A 39 4.58 8.65 6.32
N CYS A 40 4.17 7.42 6.57
CA CYS A 40 4.91 6.26 6.11
C CYS A 40 4.00 5.26 5.39
N ILE A 41 4.62 4.44 4.56
CA ILE A 41 3.96 3.31 3.90
C ILE A 41 4.74 2.05 4.27
N PHE A 42 4.03 0.98 4.58
CA PHE A 42 4.65 -0.32 4.78
C PHE A 42 3.96 -1.39 3.92
N VAL A 43 4.71 -2.40 3.56
CA VAL A 43 4.20 -3.57 2.83
C VAL A 43 4.53 -4.82 3.62
N GLN A 44 3.50 -5.55 4.04
CA GLN A 44 3.61 -6.74 4.87
C GLN A 44 3.10 -7.95 4.10
N PRO A 45 3.97 -8.92 3.79
CA PRO A 45 3.49 -10.19 3.25
C PRO A 45 2.70 -10.95 4.31
N ILE A 46 1.57 -11.53 3.92
CA ILE A 46 0.69 -12.28 4.81
C ILE A 46 0.73 -13.76 4.49
N ARG A 47 0.51 -14.12 3.22
CA ARG A 47 0.43 -15.51 2.80
C ARG A 47 0.82 -15.65 1.35
N LYS A 48 1.46 -16.76 1.04
CA LYS A 48 1.79 -17.16 -0.33
C LYS A 48 1.34 -18.59 -0.56
N SER A 49 0.71 -18.85 -1.68
CA SER A 49 0.44 -20.20 -2.16
C SER A 49 0.86 -20.32 -3.62
N VAL A 50 1.30 -21.50 -4.00
CA VAL A 50 1.76 -21.77 -5.35
C VAL A 50 1.04 -23.00 -5.89
N GLU A 51 0.48 -22.88 -7.08
CA GLU A 51 -0.18 -23.96 -7.79
C GLU A 51 0.56 -24.20 -9.11
N GLN A 52 0.96 -25.43 -9.35
CA GLN A 52 1.55 -25.80 -10.62
C GLN A 52 0.47 -25.86 -11.69
N LEU A 53 0.59 -25.04 -12.72
CA LEU A 53 -0.35 -25.03 -13.84
C LEU A 53 0.03 -26.05 -14.92
N ASP A 54 1.33 -26.14 -15.20
CA ASP A 54 1.91 -27.08 -16.15
C ASP A 54 3.41 -27.26 -15.86
N ASN A 55 4.15 -27.87 -16.77
CA ASN A 55 5.58 -28.12 -16.59
C ASN A 55 6.44 -26.84 -16.67
N VAL A 56 5.87 -25.72 -17.10
CA VAL A 56 6.61 -24.48 -17.35
C VAL A 56 6.19 -23.38 -16.39
N TYR A 57 4.93 -23.34 -16.00
CA TYR A 57 4.35 -22.23 -15.24
C TYR A 57 3.70 -22.66 -13.94
N ASP A 58 3.88 -21.83 -12.94
CA ASP A 58 3.14 -21.87 -11.69
C ASP A 58 2.25 -20.64 -11.59
N GLN A 59 1.15 -20.77 -10.87
CA GLN A 59 0.37 -19.62 -10.42
C GLN A 59 0.67 -19.37 -8.96
N MET A 60 1.15 -18.18 -8.66
CA MET A 60 1.41 -17.75 -7.29
C MET A 60 0.31 -16.80 -6.83
N THR A 61 -0.29 -17.10 -5.69
CA THR A 61 -1.25 -16.22 -5.03
C THR A 61 -0.59 -15.63 -3.80
N CYS A 62 -0.52 -14.31 -3.75
CA CYS A 62 0.08 -13.58 -2.64
C CYS A 62 -0.97 -12.70 -1.97
N ASP A 63 -1.15 -12.90 -0.68
CA ASP A 63 -1.90 -11.99 0.16
C ASP A 63 -0.92 -11.09 0.87
N LEU A 64 -1.11 -9.79 0.75
CA LEU A 64 -0.26 -8.81 1.38
C LEU A 64 -1.05 -7.61 1.87
N LEU A 65 -0.47 -6.89 2.81
CA LEU A 65 -1.03 -5.71 3.42
C LEU A 65 -0.17 -4.52 3.06
N ILE A 66 -0.78 -3.48 2.50
CA ILE A 66 -0.15 -2.18 2.34
C ILE A 66 -0.81 -1.25 3.34
N GLY A 67 -0.01 -0.69 4.25
CA GLY A 67 -0.49 0.25 5.24
C GLY A 67 0.06 1.64 5.02
N VAL A 68 -0.75 2.64 5.30
CA VAL A 68 -0.35 4.05 5.29
C VAL A 68 -0.69 4.64 6.64
N CYS A 69 0.30 5.24 7.30
CA CYS A 69 0.14 5.86 8.61
C CYS A 69 0.44 7.35 8.53
N VAL A 70 -0.37 8.15 9.18
CA VAL A 70 -0.19 9.60 9.27
C VAL A 70 -0.36 10.09 10.70
N ASP A 71 0.34 11.16 11.04
CA ASP A 71 0.15 11.86 12.30
C ASP A 71 -0.94 12.92 12.11
N PRO A 72 -2.12 12.78 12.77
CA PRO A 72 -3.20 13.75 12.61
C PRO A 72 -2.79 15.17 12.94
N ALA A 73 -1.90 15.36 13.90
CA ALA A 73 -1.45 16.68 14.32
C ALA A 73 -0.78 17.48 13.20
N LYS A 74 -0.15 16.79 12.25
CA LYS A 74 0.52 17.43 11.12
C LYS A 74 -0.46 17.99 10.08
N TYR A 75 -1.70 17.56 10.12
CA TYR A 75 -2.75 17.98 9.18
C TYR A 75 -3.76 18.95 9.81
N GLN A 76 -3.68 19.18 11.12
CA GLN A 76 -4.54 20.14 11.80
C GLN A 76 -4.05 21.55 11.49
N ARG A 77 -4.96 22.36 10.96
CA ARG A 77 -4.75 23.78 10.79
C ARG A 77 -5.71 24.53 11.70
N LYS A 78 -5.28 25.67 12.19
CA LYS A 78 -6.14 26.53 13.03
C LYS A 78 -7.45 26.84 12.28
N GLY A 79 -8.58 26.45 12.86
CA GLY A 79 -9.90 26.68 12.28
C GLY A 79 -10.36 25.63 11.28
N THR A 80 -9.58 24.54 11.06
CA THR A 80 -10.00 23.41 10.24
C THR A 80 -10.44 22.24 11.11
N ASP A 81 -11.32 21.42 10.57
CA ASP A 81 -11.78 20.22 11.26
C ASP A 81 -10.71 19.11 11.27
N GLU A 82 -10.97 18.05 12.01
CA GLU A 82 -10.09 16.90 12.14
C GLU A 82 -10.08 16.01 10.89
N GLY A 83 -10.87 16.36 9.87
CA GLY A 83 -11.04 15.55 8.67
C GLY A 83 -9.84 15.51 7.74
N THR A 84 -8.85 16.40 7.91
CA THR A 84 -7.76 16.56 6.95
C THR A 84 -6.86 15.30 6.87
N ALA A 85 -6.53 14.68 8.00
CA ALA A 85 -5.77 13.44 8.01
C ALA A 85 -6.56 12.28 7.40
N THR A 86 -7.84 12.19 7.74
CA THR A 86 -8.74 11.19 7.17
C THR A 86 -8.88 11.38 5.66
N ARG A 87 -9.02 12.62 5.20
CA ARG A 87 -9.07 12.92 3.76
C ARG A 87 -7.80 12.49 3.04
N PHE A 88 -6.64 12.77 3.62
CA PHE A 88 -5.36 12.31 3.05
C PHE A 88 -5.35 10.79 2.90
N LEU A 89 -5.77 10.05 3.93
CA LEU A 89 -5.81 8.59 3.88
C LEU A 89 -6.81 8.07 2.83
N ILE A 90 -7.97 8.70 2.72
CA ILE A 90 -8.97 8.34 1.70
C ILE A 90 -8.39 8.53 0.30
N GLU A 91 -7.73 9.64 0.05
CA GLU A 91 -7.17 9.97 -1.25
C GLU A 91 -5.98 9.06 -1.62
N ILE A 92 -5.09 8.76 -0.66
CA ILE A 92 -3.93 7.93 -0.92
C ILE A 92 -4.30 6.44 -1.04
N GLU A 93 -5.36 6.01 -0.38
CA GLU A 93 -5.86 4.63 -0.53
C GLU A 93 -6.34 4.40 -1.96
N GLY A 94 -7.13 5.28 -2.46
CA GLY A 94 -7.70 5.21 -3.79
C GLY A 94 -8.98 6.03 -3.80
N GLY A 95 -9.57 6.19 -4.89
CA GLY A 95 -10.79 6.97 -4.99
C GLY A 95 -10.83 7.72 -6.31
N ARG A 96 -11.76 8.65 -6.40
CA ARG A 96 -11.97 9.37 -7.63
C ARG A 96 -12.02 10.87 -7.39
N ASN A 97 -11.54 11.61 -8.37
CA ASN A 97 -11.70 13.05 -8.43
C ASN A 97 -13.17 13.42 -8.67
N SER A 98 -13.49 14.69 -8.53
CA SER A 98 -14.86 15.19 -8.74
C SER A 98 -15.40 14.91 -10.15
N ASP A 99 -14.53 14.78 -11.14
CA ASP A 99 -14.87 14.43 -12.52
C ASP A 99 -14.96 12.91 -12.77
N ASN A 100 -14.94 12.12 -11.69
CA ASN A 100 -15.00 10.65 -11.70
C ASN A 100 -13.76 9.95 -12.29
N THR A 101 -12.64 10.66 -12.46
CA THR A 101 -11.37 10.03 -12.85
C THR A 101 -10.67 9.46 -11.61
N PRO A 102 -9.91 8.36 -11.74
CA PRO A 102 -9.17 7.81 -10.60
C PRO A 102 -8.08 8.75 -10.11
N ILE A 103 -7.82 8.73 -8.81
CA ILE A 103 -6.71 9.47 -8.21
C ILE A 103 -5.42 8.72 -8.51
N GLU A 104 -4.59 9.26 -9.39
CA GLU A 104 -3.37 8.59 -9.87
C GLU A 104 -2.28 8.47 -8.80
N THR A 105 -2.27 9.38 -7.82
CA THR A 105 -1.34 9.34 -6.69
C THR A 105 -1.96 8.59 -5.51
N SER A 106 -2.43 7.38 -5.78
CA SER A 106 -3.02 6.49 -4.77
C SER A 106 -2.44 5.09 -4.88
N VAL A 107 -2.49 4.36 -3.77
CA VAL A 107 -2.02 2.98 -3.70
C VAL A 107 -2.79 2.10 -4.69
N THR A 108 -4.10 2.23 -4.72
CA THR A 108 -4.95 1.44 -5.63
C THR A 108 -4.57 1.66 -7.09
N TYR A 109 -4.40 2.91 -7.50
CA TYR A 109 -4.01 3.23 -8.87
C TYR A 109 -2.64 2.66 -9.23
N VAL A 110 -1.65 2.85 -8.35
CA VAL A 110 -0.30 2.36 -8.57
C VAL A 110 -0.29 0.84 -8.72
N MET A 111 -0.99 0.13 -7.83
CA MET A 111 -1.06 -1.32 -7.88
C MET A 111 -1.73 -1.82 -9.16
N ARG A 112 -2.84 -1.21 -9.56
CA ARG A 112 -3.59 -1.67 -10.73
C ARG A 112 -2.92 -1.35 -12.05
N ASN A 113 -2.21 -0.24 -12.14
CA ASN A 113 -1.71 0.26 -13.41
C ASN A 113 -0.21 0.03 -13.64
N ASN A 114 0.55 -0.22 -12.57
CA ASN A 114 2.01 -0.31 -12.66
C ASN A 114 2.58 -1.64 -12.19
N PHE A 115 1.82 -2.41 -11.40
CA PHE A 115 2.36 -3.66 -10.87
C PHE A 115 2.26 -4.77 -11.90
N THR A 116 3.43 -5.19 -12.38
CA THR A 116 3.59 -6.36 -13.23
C THR A 116 4.79 -7.16 -12.74
N LEU A 117 4.64 -8.48 -12.65
CA LEU A 117 5.73 -9.39 -12.38
C LEU A 117 5.80 -10.38 -13.54
N GLU A 118 6.92 -10.41 -14.25
CA GLU A 118 7.07 -11.19 -15.48
C GLU A 118 5.94 -10.91 -16.50
N ASN A 119 5.46 -9.67 -16.51
CA ASN A 119 4.42 -9.17 -17.39
C ASN A 119 3.04 -9.82 -17.23
N THR A 120 2.79 -10.50 -16.11
CA THR A 120 1.53 -11.21 -15.97
C THR A 120 0.96 -11.10 -14.56
N VAL A 121 0.30 -9.99 -14.25
CA VAL A 121 -0.66 -9.96 -13.16
C VAL A 121 -1.99 -10.45 -13.71
N VAL A 122 -2.45 -11.60 -13.23
CA VAL A 122 -3.67 -12.23 -13.72
C VAL A 122 -4.90 -11.63 -13.02
N TYR A 123 -4.75 -11.23 -11.73
CA TYR A 123 -5.88 -10.83 -10.92
C TYR A 123 -5.43 -10.08 -9.67
N GLN A 124 -6.19 -9.05 -9.31
CA GLN A 124 -6.00 -8.36 -8.03
C GLN A 124 -7.34 -8.18 -7.34
N GLU A 125 -7.38 -8.46 -6.06
CA GLU A 125 -8.52 -8.24 -5.19
C GLU A 125 -8.08 -7.40 -4.00
N GLN A 126 -8.98 -6.53 -3.52
CA GLN A 126 -8.63 -5.51 -2.54
C GLN A 126 -9.73 -5.36 -1.49
N GLU A 127 -9.31 -5.21 -0.25
CA GLU A 127 -10.17 -4.85 0.89
C GLU A 127 -9.47 -3.78 1.72
N THR A 128 -10.21 -2.78 2.17
CA THR A 128 -9.64 -1.64 2.91
C THR A 128 -10.27 -1.53 4.29
N VAL A 129 -9.43 -1.35 5.31
CA VAL A 129 -9.83 -1.14 6.70
C VAL A 129 -9.14 0.11 7.24
N TRP A 130 -9.91 0.95 7.92
CA TRP A 130 -9.46 2.21 8.53
C TRP A 130 -9.29 2.04 10.02
N GLY A 131 -8.27 2.65 10.62
CA GLY A 131 -8.02 2.50 12.04
C GLY A 131 -7.07 3.52 12.62
N GLU A 132 -6.61 3.22 13.82
CA GLU A 132 -5.67 4.03 14.57
C GLU A 132 -4.53 3.16 15.08
N ARG A 133 -3.38 3.79 15.31
CA ARG A 133 -2.18 3.14 15.85
C ARG A 133 -1.57 4.03 16.92
N GLU A 134 -1.12 3.42 18.02
CA GLU A 134 -0.36 4.14 19.02
C GLU A 134 1.04 4.47 18.50
N LEU A 135 1.45 5.70 18.77
CA LEU A 135 2.81 6.18 18.54
C LEU A 135 3.50 6.37 19.87
N THR A 136 4.82 6.50 19.86
CA THR A 136 5.54 7.03 21.00
C THR A 136 5.12 8.48 21.22
N GLY A 137 4.27 8.72 22.22
CA GLY A 137 3.78 10.06 22.58
C GLY A 137 2.54 10.54 21.81
N GLY A 138 1.79 9.64 21.15
CA GLY A 138 0.59 10.06 20.44
C GLY A 138 -0.15 8.92 19.76
N VAL A 139 -1.04 9.28 18.84
CA VAL A 139 -1.85 8.34 18.06
C VAL A 139 -1.74 8.71 16.60
N ALA A 140 -1.48 7.72 15.75
CA ALA A 140 -1.55 7.87 14.31
C ALA A 140 -2.90 7.39 13.79
N LYS A 141 -3.32 7.95 12.66
CA LYS A 141 -4.40 7.37 11.86
C LYS A 141 -3.78 6.53 10.76
N GLU A 142 -4.41 5.43 10.43
CA GLU A 142 -3.90 4.54 9.39
C GLU A 142 -5.00 3.94 8.54
N VAL A 143 -4.60 3.52 7.34
CA VAL A 143 -5.43 2.71 6.46
C VAL A 143 -4.65 1.45 6.11
N HIS A 144 -5.32 0.32 6.21
CA HIS A 144 -4.80 -0.99 5.84
C HIS A 144 -5.51 -1.45 4.57
N ILE A 145 -4.73 -1.70 3.53
CA ILE A 145 -5.24 -2.16 2.26
C ILE A 145 -4.73 -3.58 2.03
N TYR A 146 -5.64 -4.54 2.07
CA TYR A 146 -5.33 -5.94 1.85
C TYR A 146 -5.47 -6.26 0.38
N PHE A 147 -4.39 -6.75 -0.22
CA PHE A 147 -4.37 -7.16 -1.62
C PHE A 147 -4.18 -8.66 -1.72
N THR A 148 -4.95 -9.28 -2.61
CA THR A 148 -4.67 -10.61 -3.12
C THR A 148 -4.21 -10.44 -4.56
N VAL A 149 -3.00 -10.88 -4.85
CA VAL A 149 -2.37 -10.75 -6.17
C VAL A 149 -2.06 -12.14 -6.69
N LYS A 150 -2.58 -12.45 -7.86
CA LYS A 150 -2.29 -13.71 -8.56
C LYS A 150 -1.38 -13.42 -9.75
N VAL A 151 -0.23 -14.05 -9.75
CA VAL A 151 0.76 -13.91 -10.82
C VAL A 151 1.13 -15.26 -11.39
N LYS A 152 1.32 -15.29 -12.70
CA LYS A 152 1.81 -16.46 -13.41
C LYS A 152 3.33 -16.31 -13.51
N ILE A 153 4.04 -17.27 -12.95
CA ILE A 153 5.51 -17.26 -12.96
C ILE A 153 6.02 -18.52 -13.64
N LYS A 154 7.14 -18.36 -14.32
CA LYS A 154 7.82 -19.50 -14.94
C LYS A 154 8.50 -20.30 -13.83
N ASN A 155 8.19 -21.60 -13.73
CA ASN A 155 8.89 -22.41 -12.78
C ASN A 155 10.29 -22.71 -13.32
N THR A 156 11.28 -22.45 -12.50
CA THR A 156 12.67 -22.75 -12.83
C THR A 156 13.01 -24.09 -12.21
N THR A 157 13.14 -25.07 -13.04
CA THR A 157 13.73 -26.34 -12.64
C THR A 157 15.11 -26.46 -13.24
#